data_73ec0e3de58c331c7cc189a1440ae652
#
_entry.id   73ec0e3de58c331c7cc189a1440ae652
#
_cell.length_a   1.000
_cell.length_b   1.000
_cell.length_c   1.000
_cell.angle_alpha   90.00
_cell.angle_beta   90.00
_cell.angle_gamma   90.00
#
_symmetry.space_group_name_H-M   'P 1'
#
loop_
_entity.id
_entity.type
_entity.pdbx_description
1 polymer ?
#
loop_
_entity_poly.entity_id
_entity_poly.type
_entity_poly.pdbx_seq_one_letter_code
_entity_poly.pdbx_strand_id
1 'polypeptide(L)' 'VAGAVSGVIRDSGAVEVQAVGAGAANQAIKAIAIARGYLAPLGIDLICIPAFASVLIDGEERTAIKLICEER' A
#
# COMPACT_ATOMS: atom_id res chain seq x y z
N VAL A 1 8.46 4.98 4.22
CA VAL A 1 7.26 4.21 3.86
C VAL A 1 7.56 3.20 2.75
N ALA A 2 8.19 3.62 1.66
CA ALA A 2 8.54 2.70 0.58
C ALA A 2 9.48 1.59 1.04
N GLY A 3 10.45 1.90 1.89
CA GLY A 3 11.34 0.91 2.46
C GLY A 3 10.61 -0.08 3.36
N ALA A 4 9.62 0.38 4.14
CA ALA A 4 8.81 -0.48 4.98
C ALA A 4 7.95 -1.42 4.14
N VAL A 5 7.32 -0.92 3.06
CA VAL A 5 6.53 -1.74 2.14
C VAL A 5 7.42 -2.82 1.51
N SER A 6 8.60 -2.44 1.01
CA SER A 6 9.54 -3.40 0.41
C SER A 6 9.97 -4.48 1.40
N GLY A 7 10.26 -4.09 2.65
CA GLY A 7 10.65 -5.03 3.70
C GLY A 7 9.56 -6.05 4.00
N VAL A 8 8.31 -5.61 4.15
CA VAL A 8 7.18 -6.50 4.43
C VAL A 8 6.94 -7.45 3.25
N ILE A 9 6.99 -6.94 2.02
CA ILE A 9 6.83 -7.79 0.82
C ILE A 9 7.91 -8.87 0.76
N ARG A 10 9.15 -8.52 1.03
CA ARG A 10 10.26 -9.49 1.01
C ARG A 10 10.09 -10.57 2.08
N ASP A 11 9.55 -10.21 3.24
CA ASP A 11 9.41 -11.13 4.37
C ASP A 11 8.14 -11.98 4.29
N SER A 12 7.00 -11.38 3.92
CA SER A 12 5.71 -12.06 3.97
C SER A 12 4.98 -12.14 2.63
N GLY A 13 5.44 -11.44 1.60
CA GLY A 13 4.83 -11.46 0.27
C GLY A 13 3.61 -10.58 0.08
N ALA A 14 3.06 -10.00 1.15
CA ALA A 14 1.88 -9.15 1.07
C ALA A 14 1.84 -8.08 2.16
N VAL A 15 1.25 -6.95 1.84
CA VAL A 15 1.03 -5.86 2.80
C VAL A 15 -0.23 -5.08 2.41
N GLU A 16 -0.98 -4.60 3.40
CA GLU A 16 -2.10 -3.70 3.16
C GLU A 16 -1.73 -2.30 3.63
N VAL A 17 -2.06 -1.31 2.80
CA VAL A 17 -1.87 0.11 3.13
C VAL A 17 -3.24 0.78 3.07
N GLN A 18 -3.62 1.46 4.14
CA GLN A 18 -4.87 2.23 4.17
C GLN A 18 -4.58 3.71 4.10
N ALA A 19 -5.42 4.44 3.37
CA ALA A 19 -5.31 5.89 3.24
C ALA A 19 -6.68 6.54 3.29
N VAL A 20 -6.80 7.61 4.05
CA VAL A 20 -8.01 8.43 4.13
C VAL A 20 -7.71 9.76 3.47
N GLY A 21 -8.51 10.11 2.45
CA GLY A 21 -8.35 11.34 1.69
C GLY A 21 -7.40 11.20 0.50
N ALA A 22 -7.58 12.09 -0.47
CA ALA A 22 -6.87 12.03 -1.75
C ALA A 22 -5.35 12.23 -1.59
N GLY A 23 -4.94 13.12 -0.69
CA GLY A 23 -3.52 13.37 -0.44
C GLY A 23 -2.81 12.15 0.11
N ALA A 24 -3.41 11.48 1.11
CA ALA A 24 -2.85 10.27 1.69
C ALA A 24 -2.83 9.13 0.67
N ALA A 25 -3.89 8.98 -0.12
CA ALA A 25 -3.95 7.97 -1.17
C ALA A 25 -2.86 8.17 -2.21
N ASN A 26 -2.64 9.41 -2.65
CA ASN A 26 -1.59 9.73 -3.61
C ASN A 26 -0.19 9.41 -3.06
N GLN A 27 0.06 9.75 -1.79
CA GLN A 27 1.33 9.43 -1.14
C GLN A 27 1.54 7.92 -1.03
N ALA A 28 0.49 7.18 -0.71
CA ALA A 28 0.56 5.72 -0.64
C ALA A 28 0.90 5.10 -2.00
N ILE A 29 0.27 5.58 -3.07
CA ILE A 29 0.55 5.11 -4.43
C ILE A 29 2.01 5.40 -4.82
N LYS A 30 2.51 6.59 -4.50
CA LYS A 30 3.91 6.94 -4.76
C LYS A 30 4.86 6.02 -4.01
N ALA A 31 4.58 5.72 -2.75
CA ALA A 31 5.39 4.81 -1.95
C ALA A 31 5.44 3.41 -2.56
N ILE A 32 4.30 2.92 -3.06
CA ILE A 32 4.22 1.62 -3.74
C ILE A 32 5.02 1.64 -5.03
N ALA A 33 4.93 2.71 -5.81
CA ALA A 33 5.69 2.86 -7.05
C ALA A 33 7.21 2.84 -6.78
N ILE A 34 7.65 3.50 -5.71
CA ILE A 34 9.05 3.49 -5.30
C ILE A 34 9.46 2.08 -4.85
N ALA A 35 8.61 1.40 -4.09
CA ALA A 35 8.87 0.05 -3.63
C ALA A 35 9.04 -0.92 -4.80
N ARG A 36 8.27 -0.75 -5.88
CA ARG A 36 8.44 -1.55 -7.10
C ARG A 36 9.87 -1.41 -7.66
N GLY A 37 10.42 -0.21 -7.61
CA GLY A 37 11.80 0.04 -8.05
C GLY A 37 12.84 -0.68 -7.20
N TYR A 38 12.60 -0.85 -5.92
CA TYR A 38 13.48 -1.62 -5.03
C TYR A 38 13.36 -3.11 -5.23
N LEU A 39 12.16 -3.61 -5.54
CA LEU A 39 11.87 -5.04 -5.60
C LEU A 39 12.13 -5.66 -6.97
N ALA A 40 11.98 -4.88 -8.05
CA ALA A 40 12.19 -5.39 -9.41
C ALA A 40 13.56 -6.02 -9.63
N PRO A 41 14.69 -5.41 -9.17
CA PRO A 41 15.99 -6.05 -9.30
C PRO A 41 16.13 -7.38 -8.55
N LEU A 42 15.24 -7.64 -7.59
CA LEU A 42 15.19 -8.89 -6.83
C LEU A 42 14.29 -9.93 -7.49
N GLY A 43 13.72 -9.63 -8.67
CA GLY A 43 12.82 -10.52 -9.36
C GLY A 43 11.40 -10.52 -8.80
N ILE A 44 11.04 -9.54 -7.98
CA ILE A 44 9.71 -9.42 -7.38
C ILE A 44 8.88 -8.41 -8.16
N ASP A 45 7.76 -8.86 -8.72
CA ASP A 45 6.80 -7.99 -9.40
C ASP A 45 5.67 -7.66 -8.43
N LEU A 46 5.75 -6.45 -7.86
CA LEU A 46 4.78 -5.98 -6.89
C LEU A 46 3.55 -5.45 -7.61
N ILE A 47 2.38 -6.00 -7.28
CA ILE A 47 1.09 -5.50 -7.76
C ILE A 47 0.30 -4.91 -6.60
N CYS A 48 -0.69 -4.09 -6.95
CA CYS A 48 -1.52 -3.41 -5.98
C CYS A 48 -2.99 -3.49 -6.43
N ILE A 49 -3.86 -3.90 -5.51
CA ILE A 49 -5.30 -4.00 -5.75
C ILE A 49 -5.99 -2.99 -4.84
N PRO A 50 -6.59 -1.92 -5.41
CA PRO A 50 -7.32 -0.97 -4.59
C PRO A 50 -8.70 -1.51 -4.22
N ALA A 51 -9.15 -1.18 -3.00
CA ALA A 51 -10.47 -1.53 -2.51
C ALA A 51 -10.96 -0.43 -1.57
N PHE A 52 -12.27 -0.36 -1.36
CA PHE A 52 -12.84 0.53 -0.36
C PHE A 52 -12.78 -0.12 1.02
N ALA A 53 -12.64 0.71 2.04
CA ALA A 53 -12.71 0.30 3.43
C ALA A 53 -13.40 1.40 4.24
N SER A 54 -13.96 1.05 5.38
CA SER A 54 -14.51 2.00 6.34
C SER A 54 -13.62 2.07 7.57
N VAL A 55 -13.37 3.28 8.04
CA VAL A 55 -12.61 3.52 9.27
C VAL A 55 -13.38 4.47 10.16
N LEU A 56 -13.20 4.35 11.48
CA LEU A 56 -13.78 5.28 12.45
C LEU A 56 -12.68 6.28 12.86
N ILE A 57 -12.97 7.56 12.67
CA ILE A 57 -12.10 8.66 13.09
C ILE A 57 -12.94 9.60 13.95
N ASP A 58 -12.56 9.76 15.21
CA ASP A 58 -13.27 10.59 16.18
C ASP A 58 -14.77 10.26 16.25
N GLY A 59 -15.11 8.98 16.19
CA GLY A 59 -16.49 8.51 16.24
C GLY A 59 -17.26 8.64 14.93
N GLU A 60 -16.65 9.17 13.88
CA GLU A 60 -17.26 9.29 12.56
C GLU A 60 -16.76 8.20 11.62
N GLU A 61 -17.69 7.59 10.90
CA GLU A 61 -17.35 6.62 9.87
C GLU A 61 -16.87 7.37 8.61
N ARG A 62 -15.69 6.99 8.13
CA ARG A 62 -15.11 7.55 6.92
C ARG A 62 -14.74 6.47 5.94
N THR A 63 -14.90 6.79 4.65
CA THR A 63 -14.45 5.90 3.59
C THR A 63 -12.94 6.06 3.40
N ALA A 64 -12.25 4.94 3.40
CA ALA A 64 -10.81 4.87 3.12
C ALA A 64 -10.57 4.06 1.86
N ILE A 65 -9.39 4.22 1.29
CA ILE A 65 -8.89 3.35 0.24
C ILE A 65 -7.89 2.37 0.88
N LYS A 66 -8.12 1.10 0.67
CA LYS A 66 -7.22 0.03 1.07
C LYS A 66 -6.46 -0.45 -0.17
N LEU A 67 -5.15 -0.43 -0.11
CA LEU A 67 -4.29 -0.86 -1.20
C LEU A 67 -3.67 -2.19 -0.78
N ILE A 68 -4.11 -3.26 -1.41
CA ILE A 68 -3.63 -4.61 -1.13
C ILE A 68 -2.46 -4.87 -2.06
N CYS A 69 -1.25 -4.89 -1.50
CA CYS A 69 -0.02 -5.05 -2.26
C CYS A 69 0.52 -6.45 -2.06
N GLU A 70 0.86 -7.11 -3.15
CA GLU A 70 1.36 -8.47 -3.10
C GLU A 70 2.30 -8.75 -4.27
N GLU A 71 3.08 -9.81 -4.16
CA GLU A 71 3.89 -10.31 -5.26
C GLU A 71 2.98 -11.02 -6.27
N ARG A 72 3.18 -10.69 -7.51
CA ARG A 72 2.45 -11.36 -8.60
C ARG A 72 2.85 -12.82 -8.73
#